data_c48f93200b771d36f7c3943c66319c2c
#
_entry.id   c48f93200b771d36f7c3943c66319c2c
#
_cell.length_a   1.000
_cell.length_b   1.000
_cell.length_c   1.000
_cell.angle_alpha   90.00
_cell.angle_beta   90.00
_cell.angle_gamma   90.00
#
_symmetry.space_group_name_H-M   'P 1'
#
loop_
_entity.id
_entity.type
_entity.pdbx_description
1 polymer ?
#
loop_
_entity_poly.entity_id
_entity_poly.type
_entity_poly.pdbx_seq_one_letter_code
_entity_poly.pdbx_strand_id
1 'polypeptide(L)'
;GKTFMIHYVCKYTPTELFQGFGEKCAVLEEMPENFEMSDQIAHANLCGFGKSVIQAVLEGKAEELVLVNCCDSMRRVYDIVESTGKCKFLYMLDIPHDDEECEKVKFAVSICRLKEAYEEYSRKKFDKSLFLKAFEQKDTENKPYIGVLGVRVSGVLEQMIRENIQMNVENLTCTGGRRLAVIPEDLQKMEEEAMFLAYADTLLCQMPCFRMNNSTRRNRLYLDPYLKGIIYHTIKFCDYYGFEYASIKKNIKVPVSYTHLRAHETS
;
A
#
# COMPACT_ATOMS: atom_id res chain seq x y z
N GLY A 1 -16.09 20.44 -11.20
CA GLY A 1 -15.01 20.64 -10.23
C GLY A 1 -14.04 19.46 -10.34
N LYS A 2 -12.74 19.72 -10.36
CA LYS A 2 -11.74 18.65 -10.24
C LYS A 2 -11.98 17.96 -8.88
N THR A 3 -12.33 16.70 -8.90
CA THR A 3 -12.38 15.89 -7.68
C THR A 3 -10.93 15.68 -7.26
N PHE A 4 -10.51 16.30 -6.19
CA PHE A 4 -9.18 16.06 -5.62
C PHE A 4 -9.14 14.63 -5.13
N MET A 5 -8.04 13.94 -5.42
CA MET A 5 -7.85 12.54 -5.05
C MET A 5 -6.48 12.40 -4.41
N ILE A 6 -6.46 11.87 -3.21
CA ILE A 6 -5.21 11.60 -2.50
C ILE A 6 -4.68 10.27 -2.98
N HIS A 7 -3.51 10.29 -3.59
CA HIS A 7 -2.82 9.09 -4.03
C HIS A 7 -1.96 8.51 -2.92
N TYR A 8 -1.89 7.19 -2.87
CA TYR A 8 -1.04 6.47 -1.92
C TYR A 8 -0.38 5.25 -2.56
N VAL A 9 0.67 4.73 -1.92
CA VAL A 9 1.53 3.68 -2.48
C VAL A 9 1.62 2.42 -1.62
N CYS A 10 0.93 2.38 -0.49
CA CYS A 10 1.06 1.29 0.48
C CYS A 10 -0.26 0.97 1.17
N LYS A 11 -0.57 -0.31 1.34
CA LYS A 11 -1.79 -0.78 1.99
C LYS A 11 -1.95 -0.35 3.46
N TYR A 12 -0.86 0.02 4.12
CA TYR A 12 -0.89 0.55 5.49
C TYR A 12 -1.25 2.03 5.57
N THR A 13 -1.38 2.71 4.44
CA THR A 13 -1.82 4.12 4.43
C THR A 13 -3.22 4.22 5.02
N PRO A 14 -3.46 5.15 5.97
CA PRO A 14 -4.74 5.30 6.66
C PRO A 14 -5.76 6.03 5.77
N THR A 15 -6.30 5.36 4.76
CA THR A 15 -7.21 5.97 3.78
C THR A 15 -8.54 6.41 4.39
N GLU A 16 -9.02 5.72 5.44
CA GLU A 16 -10.22 6.08 6.19
C GLU A 16 -10.06 7.44 6.88
N LEU A 17 -8.83 7.79 7.28
CA LEU A 17 -8.52 9.11 7.82
C LEU A 17 -8.92 10.23 6.83
N PHE A 18 -8.53 10.09 5.58
CA PHE A 18 -8.83 11.07 4.53
C PHE A 18 -10.33 11.11 4.20
N GLN A 19 -11.02 9.98 4.27
CA GLN A 19 -12.47 9.95 4.16
C GLN A 19 -13.14 10.73 5.30
N GLY A 20 -12.51 10.79 6.49
CA GLY A 20 -12.91 11.68 7.57
C GLY A 20 -12.84 13.18 7.24
N PHE A 21 -12.14 13.56 6.19
CA PHE A 21 -12.14 14.91 5.60
C PHE A 21 -13.08 15.06 4.39
N GLY A 22 -13.82 13.99 4.05
CA GLY A 22 -14.65 13.94 2.85
C GLY A 22 -13.84 13.74 1.54
N GLU A 23 -12.59 13.28 1.65
CA GLU A 23 -11.72 13.08 0.50
C GLU A 23 -11.77 11.64 -0.02
N LYS A 24 -11.44 11.48 -1.29
CA LYS A 24 -11.26 10.17 -1.92
C LYS A 24 -9.78 9.81 -2.00
N CYS A 25 -9.48 8.53 -1.82
CA CYS A 25 -8.13 8.00 -1.97
C CYS A 25 -8.07 6.98 -3.10
N ALA A 26 -6.94 6.94 -3.81
CA ALA A 26 -6.65 5.91 -4.79
C ALA A 26 -5.21 5.43 -4.66
N VAL A 27 -5.00 4.14 -4.87
CA VAL A 27 -3.64 3.61 -5.06
C VAL A 27 -3.07 4.23 -6.34
N LEU A 28 -1.82 4.66 -6.29
CA LEU A 28 -1.13 5.11 -7.48
C LEU A 28 -0.72 3.89 -8.31
N GLU A 29 -1.63 3.41 -9.14
CA GLU A 29 -1.48 2.17 -9.91
C GLU A 29 -1.06 2.38 -11.36
N GLU A 30 -1.12 3.61 -11.86
CA GLU A 30 -0.82 3.88 -13.24
C GLU A 30 0.61 3.48 -13.60
N MET A 31 0.71 2.67 -14.67
CA MET A 31 1.98 2.46 -15.35
C MET A 31 2.12 3.55 -16.40
N PRO A 32 3.20 4.33 -16.36
CA PRO A 32 3.44 5.34 -17.38
C PRO A 32 3.75 4.66 -18.72
N GLU A 33 3.40 5.31 -19.83
CA GLU A 33 3.74 4.85 -21.17
C GLU A 33 5.27 4.79 -21.39
N ASN A 34 5.99 5.69 -20.74
CA ASN A 34 7.44 5.75 -20.75
C ASN A 34 7.98 6.34 -19.43
N PHE A 35 9.27 6.33 -19.26
CA PHE A 35 9.97 6.87 -18.09
C PHE A 35 10.84 8.10 -18.43
N GLU A 36 10.59 8.76 -19.56
CA GLU A 36 11.46 9.82 -20.07
C GLU A 36 11.70 10.94 -19.07
N MET A 37 10.68 11.43 -18.39
CA MET A 37 10.82 12.51 -17.41
C MET A 37 11.48 12.01 -16.12
N SER A 38 11.10 10.84 -15.62
CA SER A 38 11.66 10.29 -14.40
C SER A 38 13.12 9.86 -14.57
N ASP A 39 13.52 9.35 -15.74
CA ASP A 39 14.89 8.95 -16.02
C ASP A 39 15.86 10.13 -16.11
N GLN A 40 15.36 11.35 -16.34
CA GLN A 40 16.20 12.56 -16.35
C GLN A 40 16.64 13.00 -14.94
N ILE A 41 15.84 12.65 -13.90
CA ILE A 41 16.06 13.14 -12.54
C ILE A 41 16.29 12.03 -11.52
N ALA A 42 15.89 10.79 -11.83
CA ALA A 42 16.06 9.65 -10.95
C ALA A 42 17.30 8.83 -11.31
N HIS A 43 17.94 8.26 -10.28
CA HIS A 43 19.07 7.36 -10.49
C HIS A 43 18.66 6.11 -11.28
N ALA A 44 19.54 5.63 -12.17
CA ALA A 44 19.28 4.47 -13.03
C ALA A 44 18.86 3.20 -12.26
N ASN A 45 19.38 3.01 -11.05
CA ASN A 45 19.09 1.85 -10.18
C ASN A 45 17.86 2.04 -9.29
N LEU A 46 17.09 3.13 -9.45
CA LEU A 46 15.80 3.24 -8.78
C LEU A 46 14.85 2.19 -9.35
N CYS A 47 14.08 1.52 -8.48
CA CYS A 47 13.15 0.49 -8.95
C CYS A 47 12.05 1.08 -9.85
N GLY A 48 11.53 0.28 -10.77
CA GLY A 48 10.51 0.72 -11.72
C GLY A 48 9.28 1.33 -11.06
N PHE A 49 8.88 0.82 -9.90
CA PHE A 49 7.79 1.42 -9.12
C PHE A 49 8.12 2.84 -8.66
N GLY A 50 9.32 3.07 -8.11
CA GLY A 50 9.73 4.42 -7.71
C GLY A 50 9.75 5.39 -8.90
N LYS A 51 10.24 4.94 -10.05
CA LYS A 51 10.21 5.74 -11.30
C LYS A 51 8.79 6.03 -11.76
N SER A 52 7.86 5.06 -11.67
CA SER A 52 6.45 5.27 -12.00
C SER A 52 5.80 6.36 -11.14
N VAL A 53 6.10 6.38 -9.84
CA VAL A 53 5.60 7.42 -8.93
C VAL A 53 6.11 8.80 -9.34
N ILE A 54 7.42 8.93 -9.59
CA ILE A 54 8.01 10.19 -10.03
C ILE A 54 7.40 10.64 -11.35
N GLN A 55 7.27 9.73 -12.32
CA GLN A 55 6.69 10.03 -13.63
C GLN A 55 5.25 10.54 -13.49
N ALA A 56 4.42 9.87 -12.70
CA ALA A 56 3.03 10.28 -12.46
C ALA A 56 2.92 11.68 -11.86
N VAL A 57 3.80 12.03 -10.93
CA VAL A 57 3.88 13.39 -10.36
C VAL A 57 4.30 14.40 -11.42
N LEU A 58 5.32 14.10 -12.22
CA LEU A 58 5.80 14.99 -13.27
C LEU A 58 4.74 15.25 -14.35
N GLU A 59 3.91 14.26 -14.64
CA GLU A 59 2.76 14.35 -15.55
C GLU A 59 1.52 15.03 -14.94
N GLY A 60 1.56 15.40 -13.66
CA GLY A 60 0.46 16.06 -12.95
C GLY A 60 -0.71 15.10 -12.61
N LYS A 61 -0.47 13.78 -12.60
CA LYS A 61 -1.48 12.78 -12.28
C LYS A 61 -1.64 12.55 -10.77
N ALA A 62 -0.63 12.92 -9.96
CA ALA A 62 -0.64 12.81 -8.51
C ALA A 62 -0.22 14.14 -7.87
N GLU A 63 -1.18 15.03 -7.64
CA GLU A 63 -0.95 16.34 -7.02
C GLU A 63 -0.97 16.28 -5.48
N GLU A 64 -1.66 15.30 -4.91
CA GLU A 64 -1.70 15.00 -3.47
C GLU A 64 -1.24 13.56 -3.27
N LEU A 65 -0.16 13.35 -2.51
CA LEU A 65 0.52 12.08 -2.44
C LEU A 65 1.00 11.76 -1.03
N VAL A 66 0.65 10.56 -0.55
CA VAL A 66 1.20 10.00 0.68
C VAL A 66 2.13 8.85 0.32
N LEU A 67 3.41 9.05 0.59
CA LEU A 67 4.45 8.04 0.52
C LEU A 67 4.68 7.42 1.90
N VAL A 68 5.38 6.31 1.93
CA VAL A 68 5.72 5.61 3.16
C VAL A 68 7.21 5.30 3.22
N ASN A 69 7.78 5.33 4.41
CA ASN A 69 9.21 5.05 4.65
C ASN A 69 9.56 3.55 4.55
N CYS A 70 8.95 2.83 3.60
CA CYS A 70 9.06 1.37 3.53
C CYS A 70 10.42 0.85 3.04
N CYS A 71 11.19 1.64 2.30
CA CYS A 71 12.52 1.29 1.79
C CYS A 71 13.29 2.54 1.36
N ASP A 72 14.59 2.40 1.14
CA ASP A 72 15.43 3.53 0.70
C ASP A 72 15.00 4.10 -0.65
N SER A 73 14.50 3.26 -1.55
CA SER A 73 13.94 3.75 -2.82
C SER A 73 12.79 4.73 -2.60
N MET A 74 11.84 4.42 -1.69
CA MET A 74 10.72 5.33 -1.41
C MET A 74 11.16 6.62 -0.73
N ARG A 75 12.19 6.60 0.11
CA ARG A 75 12.78 7.82 0.67
C ARG A 75 13.39 8.70 -0.42
N ARG A 76 14.11 8.09 -1.36
CA ARG A 76 14.66 8.83 -2.52
C ARG A 76 13.57 9.37 -3.43
N VAL A 77 12.49 8.61 -3.64
CA VAL A 77 11.31 9.10 -4.39
C VAL A 77 10.73 10.34 -3.72
N TYR A 78 10.59 10.33 -2.39
CA TYR A 78 10.10 11.50 -1.65
C TYR A 78 10.99 12.72 -1.88
N ASP A 79 12.30 12.60 -1.67
CA ASP A 79 13.25 13.68 -1.84
C ASP A 79 13.18 14.27 -3.27
N ILE A 80 13.09 13.40 -4.28
CA ILE A 80 12.98 13.81 -5.69
C ILE A 80 11.66 14.53 -5.94
N VAL A 81 10.55 13.95 -5.52
CA VAL A 81 9.21 14.53 -5.71
C VAL A 81 9.11 15.89 -5.02
N GLU A 82 9.59 15.98 -3.78
CA GLU A 82 9.64 17.24 -3.03
C GLU A 82 10.41 18.32 -3.79
N SER A 83 11.57 17.97 -4.33
CA SER A 83 12.41 18.90 -5.09
C SER A 83 11.76 19.44 -6.36
N THR A 84 10.77 18.74 -6.92
CA THR A 84 10.02 19.19 -8.11
C THR A 84 9.02 20.29 -7.81
N GLY A 85 8.54 20.39 -6.57
CA GLY A 85 7.49 21.33 -6.17
C GLY A 85 6.13 21.09 -6.84
N LYS A 86 5.92 19.91 -7.48
CA LYS A 86 4.70 19.64 -8.25
C LYS A 86 3.54 19.08 -7.42
N CYS A 87 3.82 18.51 -6.25
CA CYS A 87 2.80 18.09 -5.32
C CYS A 87 2.28 19.27 -4.49
N LYS A 88 0.97 19.40 -4.38
CA LYS A 88 0.31 20.36 -3.50
C LYS A 88 0.33 19.88 -2.04
N PHE A 89 0.18 18.58 -1.85
CA PHE A 89 0.35 17.89 -0.58
C PHE A 89 1.25 16.67 -0.80
N LEU A 90 2.39 16.66 -0.14
CA LEU A 90 3.31 15.53 -0.12
C LEU A 90 3.63 15.19 1.33
N TYR A 91 3.40 13.93 1.70
CA TYR A 91 3.63 13.48 3.06
C TYR A 91 4.37 12.15 3.09
N MET A 92 5.39 12.04 3.95
CA MET A 92 6.07 10.78 4.23
C MET A 92 5.52 10.21 5.53
N LEU A 93 4.71 9.15 5.43
CA LEU A 93 4.15 8.47 6.58
C LEU A 93 5.16 7.47 7.16
N ASP A 94 5.47 7.62 8.43
CA ASP A 94 6.26 6.65 9.17
C ASP A 94 5.42 5.44 9.55
N ILE A 95 5.81 4.27 9.03
CA ILE A 95 5.18 2.98 9.32
C ILE A 95 6.20 2.12 10.07
N PRO A 96 5.82 1.50 11.20
CA PRO A 96 6.69 0.59 11.92
C PRO A 96 6.99 -0.69 11.12
N HIS A 97 8.01 -1.42 11.51
CA HIS A 97 8.38 -2.72 10.93
C HIS A 97 7.77 -3.91 11.68
N ASP A 98 7.06 -3.64 12.76
CA ASP A 98 6.51 -4.63 13.68
C ASP A 98 5.10 -4.25 14.13
N ASP A 99 4.39 -5.18 14.77
CA ASP A 99 3.07 -4.98 15.36
C ASP A 99 3.07 -5.12 16.89
N GLU A 100 4.22 -4.92 17.54
CA GLU A 100 4.31 -4.84 18.99
C GLU A 100 3.60 -3.60 19.54
N GLU A 101 3.21 -3.64 20.83
CA GLU A 101 2.42 -2.56 21.45
C GLU A 101 3.08 -1.18 21.32
N CYS A 102 4.41 -1.09 21.52
CA CYS A 102 5.12 0.17 21.34
C CYS A 102 5.09 0.69 19.90
N GLU A 103 5.06 -0.19 18.91
CA GLU A 103 5.00 0.15 17.50
C GLU A 103 3.59 0.61 17.09
N LYS A 104 2.56 0.02 17.68
CA LYS A 104 1.17 0.49 17.50
C LYS A 104 1.00 1.93 17.99
N VAL A 105 1.55 2.23 19.17
CA VAL A 105 1.52 3.61 19.74
C VAL A 105 2.26 4.58 18.82
N LYS A 106 3.46 4.24 18.35
CA LYS A 106 4.22 5.08 17.40
C LYS A 106 3.44 5.30 16.12
N PHE A 107 2.78 4.26 15.60
CA PHE A 107 1.99 4.38 14.39
C PHE A 107 0.75 5.24 14.58
N ALA A 108 0.04 5.11 15.72
CA ALA A 108 -1.06 5.99 16.06
C ALA A 108 -0.62 7.46 16.10
N VAL A 109 0.53 7.76 16.71
CA VAL A 109 1.12 9.11 16.70
C VAL A 109 1.43 9.59 15.28
N SER A 110 1.96 8.71 14.41
CA SER A 110 2.22 9.05 13.01
C SER A 110 0.94 9.37 12.25
N ILE A 111 -0.15 8.63 12.52
CA ILE A 111 -1.48 8.90 11.94
C ILE A 111 -2.03 10.25 12.44
N CYS A 112 -1.90 10.56 13.73
CA CYS A 112 -2.32 11.85 14.27
C CYS A 112 -1.55 13.02 13.64
N ARG A 113 -0.23 12.87 13.44
CA ARG A 113 0.58 13.89 12.75
C ARG A 113 0.17 14.08 11.29
N LEU A 114 -0.16 13.00 10.60
CA LEU A 114 -0.70 13.08 9.24
C LEU A 114 -2.04 13.82 9.22
N LYS A 115 -2.93 13.52 10.20
CA LYS A 115 -4.21 14.24 10.37
C LYS A 115 -3.98 15.74 10.54
N GLU A 116 -3.11 16.14 11.45
CA GLU A 116 -2.78 17.54 11.71
C GLU A 116 -2.20 18.24 10.47
N ALA A 117 -1.25 17.60 9.80
CA ALA A 117 -0.67 18.13 8.56
C ALA A 117 -1.73 18.32 7.47
N TYR A 118 -2.66 17.37 7.34
CA TYR A 118 -3.72 17.48 6.35
C TYR A 118 -4.77 18.53 6.74
N GLU A 119 -5.10 18.69 8.02
CA GLU A 119 -5.94 19.80 8.51
C GLU A 119 -5.33 21.16 8.18
N GLU A 120 -4.03 21.31 8.40
CA GLU A 120 -3.32 22.54 8.08
C GLU A 120 -3.33 22.86 6.59
N TYR A 121 -3.04 21.85 5.75
CA TYR A 121 -3.02 22.00 4.31
C TYR A 121 -4.40 22.29 3.73
N SER A 122 -5.38 21.45 4.05
CA SER A 122 -6.71 21.49 3.43
C SER A 122 -7.63 22.56 4.02
N ARG A 123 -7.31 23.07 5.21
CA ARG A 123 -8.17 23.94 6.04
C ARG A 123 -9.52 23.31 6.41
N LYS A 124 -9.63 21.98 6.27
CA LYS A 124 -10.78 21.20 6.69
C LYS A 124 -10.57 20.65 8.11
N LYS A 125 -11.68 20.33 8.78
CA LYS A 125 -11.65 19.64 10.07
C LYS A 125 -11.99 18.18 9.89
N PHE A 126 -11.31 17.34 10.66
CA PHE A 126 -11.61 15.92 10.72
C PHE A 126 -13.02 15.67 11.28
N ASP A 127 -13.80 14.86 10.57
CA ASP A 127 -15.12 14.42 10.98
C ASP A 127 -15.09 12.92 11.31
N LYS A 128 -15.23 12.62 12.59
CA LYS A 128 -15.24 11.25 13.12
C LYS A 128 -16.36 10.41 12.48
N SER A 129 -17.51 11.01 12.18
CA SER A 129 -18.64 10.27 11.63
C SER A 129 -18.38 9.85 10.17
N LEU A 130 -17.73 10.69 9.38
CA LEU A 130 -17.28 10.34 8.03
C LEU A 130 -16.17 9.26 8.08
N PHE A 131 -15.23 9.39 9.00
CA PHE A 131 -14.19 8.39 9.23
C PHE A 131 -14.79 7.01 9.54
N LEU A 132 -15.77 6.92 10.45
CA LEU A 132 -16.39 5.66 10.83
C LEU A 132 -17.19 5.03 9.67
N LYS A 133 -17.80 5.83 8.82
CA LYS A 133 -18.52 5.36 7.62
C LYS A 133 -17.58 4.78 6.56
N ALA A 134 -16.30 5.08 6.64
CA ALA A 134 -15.31 4.59 5.68
C ALA A 134 -14.97 3.11 5.85
N PHE A 135 -15.27 2.52 7.01
CA PHE A 135 -15.01 1.11 7.27
C PHE A 135 -16.07 0.23 6.62
N GLU A 136 -15.76 -0.25 5.41
CA GLU A 136 -16.60 -1.23 4.73
C GLU A 136 -16.39 -2.62 5.33
N GLN A 137 -17.48 -3.27 5.76
CA GLN A 137 -17.45 -4.69 6.08
C GLN A 137 -17.43 -5.47 4.77
N LYS A 138 -16.31 -6.08 4.44
CA LYS A 138 -16.23 -7.04 3.33
C LYS A 138 -16.43 -8.44 3.89
N ASP A 139 -17.50 -9.10 3.44
CA ASP A 139 -17.69 -10.51 3.73
C ASP A 139 -16.50 -11.30 3.18
N THR A 140 -15.79 -11.97 4.07
CA THR A 140 -14.74 -12.91 3.71
C THR A 140 -15.37 -14.25 3.39
N GLU A 141 -15.76 -14.43 2.14
CA GLU A 141 -16.16 -15.76 1.70
C GLU A 141 -14.92 -16.66 1.61
N ASN A 142 -14.97 -17.78 2.32
CA ASN A 142 -13.94 -18.82 2.24
C ASN A 142 -14.04 -19.56 0.91
N LYS A 143 -13.54 -18.96 -0.16
CA LYS A 143 -13.50 -19.54 -1.51
C LYS A 143 -12.08 -19.86 -1.92
N PRO A 144 -11.86 -20.94 -2.70
CA PRO A 144 -10.54 -21.19 -3.28
C PRO A 144 -10.02 -20.00 -4.08
N TYR A 145 -8.74 -19.67 -3.92
CA TYR A 145 -8.14 -18.52 -4.59
C TYR A 145 -6.68 -18.74 -4.99
N ILE A 146 -6.23 -17.94 -5.96
CA ILE A 146 -4.83 -17.74 -6.31
C ILE A 146 -4.35 -16.46 -5.64
N GLY A 147 -3.26 -16.54 -4.87
CA GLY A 147 -2.63 -15.38 -4.26
C GLY A 147 -1.62 -14.71 -5.18
N VAL A 148 -1.74 -13.42 -5.41
CA VAL A 148 -0.68 -12.62 -6.05
C VAL A 148 0.16 -11.98 -4.96
N LEU A 149 1.41 -12.38 -4.84
CA LEU A 149 2.36 -11.95 -3.81
C LEU A 149 3.52 -11.17 -4.43
N GLY A 150 4.32 -10.59 -3.57
CA GLY A 150 5.53 -9.89 -3.95
C GLY A 150 5.31 -8.39 -4.05
N VAL A 151 6.01 -7.76 -4.98
CA VAL A 151 5.89 -6.33 -5.22
C VAL A 151 4.56 -6.00 -5.89
N ARG A 152 4.13 -4.76 -5.76
CA ARG A 152 2.94 -4.23 -6.41
C ARG A 152 2.81 -4.69 -7.86
N VAL A 153 1.62 -5.12 -8.24
CA VAL A 153 1.21 -5.30 -9.63
C VAL A 153 0.47 -4.05 -10.13
N SER A 154 0.63 -3.70 -11.40
CA SER A 154 -0.18 -2.65 -12.01
C SER A 154 -1.63 -3.11 -12.18
N GLY A 155 -2.58 -2.17 -12.24
CA GLY A 155 -3.98 -2.50 -12.50
C GLY A 155 -4.18 -3.29 -13.79
N VAL A 156 -3.43 -2.97 -14.84
CA VAL A 156 -3.44 -3.70 -16.12
C VAL A 156 -2.99 -5.15 -15.93
N LEU A 157 -1.87 -5.37 -15.24
CA LEU A 157 -1.37 -6.73 -14.98
C LEU A 157 -2.33 -7.51 -14.08
N GLU A 158 -2.90 -6.88 -13.06
CA GLU A 158 -3.90 -7.52 -12.20
C GLU A 158 -5.13 -7.94 -12.99
N GLN A 159 -5.62 -7.08 -13.88
CA GLN A 159 -6.75 -7.38 -14.75
C GLN A 159 -6.42 -8.57 -15.69
N MET A 160 -5.27 -8.57 -16.34
CA MET A 160 -4.82 -9.68 -17.18
C MET A 160 -4.76 -11.00 -16.40
N ILE A 161 -4.27 -10.98 -15.16
CA ILE A 161 -4.25 -12.17 -14.30
C ILE A 161 -5.68 -12.66 -14.05
N ARG A 162 -6.60 -11.78 -13.68
CA ARG A 162 -8.00 -12.11 -13.40
C ARG A 162 -8.74 -12.67 -14.61
N GLU A 163 -8.48 -12.13 -15.80
CA GLU A 163 -9.11 -12.58 -17.05
C GLU A 163 -8.64 -13.97 -17.50
N ASN A 164 -7.41 -14.36 -17.14
CA ASN A 164 -6.83 -15.63 -17.55
C ASN A 164 -6.92 -16.75 -16.50
N ILE A 165 -7.44 -16.45 -15.30
CA ILE A 165 -7.57 -17.40 -14.21
C ILE A 165 -9.05 -17.63 -13.89
N GLN A 166 -9.51 -18.88 -14.06
CA GLN A 166 -10.89 -19.30 -13.75
C GLN A 166 -11.10 -19.55 -12.24
N MET A 167 -10.50 -18.73 -11.39
CA MET A 167 -10.57 -18.84 -9.93
C MET A 167 -10.51 -17.44 -9.33
N ASN A 168 -10.96 -17.30 -8.09
CA ASN A 168 -10.80 -16.04 -7.38
C ASN A 168 -9.30 -15.67 -7.28
N VAL A 169 -8.98 -14.41 -7.51
CA VAL A 169 -7.61 -13.89 -7.42
C VAL A 169 -7.55 -12.85 -6.30
N GLU A 170 -6.69 -13.09 -5.32
CA GLU A 170 -6.46 -12.18 -4.20
C GLU A 170 -5.12 -11.46 -4.39
N ASN A 171 -5.20 -10.13 -4.51
CA ASN A 171 -4.00 -9.31 -4.56
C ASN A 171 -3.47 -9.11 -3.14
N LEU A 172 -2.39 -9.82 -2.80
CA LEU A 172 -1.72 -9.79 -1.49
C LEU A 172 -0.36 -9.09 -1.55
N THR A 173 -0.14 -8.30 -2.58
CA THR A 173 1.07 -7.50 -2.76
C THR A 173 1.14 -6.33 -1.76
N CYS A 174 2.21 -5.53 -1.81
CA CYS A 174 2.41 -4.39 -0.92
C CYS A 174 1.36 -3.27 -1.08
N THR A 175 0.60 -3.24 -2.16
CA THR A 175 -0.47 -2.27 -2.40
C THR A 175 -1.87 -2.90 -2.35
N GLY A 176 -1.97 -4.22 -2.44
CA GLY A 176 -3.24 -4.93 -2.48
C GLY A 176 -3.66 -5.57 -1.17
N GLY A 177 -4.84 -6.18 -1.18
CA GLY A 177 -5.32 -7.00 -0.07
C GLY A 177 -5.63 -6.21 1.20
N ARG A 178 -5.97 -4.94 1.08
CA ARG A 178 -6.33 -4.10 2.21
C ARG A 178 -7.65 -4.59 2.82
N ARG A 179 -7.57 -5.21 3.99
CA ARG A 179 -8.70 -5.71 4.75
C ARG A 179 -8.54 -5.31 6.20
N LEU A 180 -9.47 -4.51 6.70
CA LEU A 180 -9.49 -4.04 8.08
C LEU A 180 -10.59 -4.76 8.85
N ALA A 181 -10.20 -5.47 9.90
CA ALA A 181 -11.12 -6.11 10.83
C ALA A 181 -11.42 -5.15 11.97
N VAL A 182 -12.35 -4.23 11.76
CA VAL A 182 -12.77 -3.26 12.78
C VAL A 182 -14.28 -3.22 12.90
N ILE A 183 -14.76 -2.99 14.10
CA ILE A 183 -16.18 -2.74 14.37
C ILE A 183 -16.36 -1.24 14.59
N PRO A 184 -16.97 -0.49 13.64
CA PRO A 184 -17.09 0.96 13.71
C PRO A 184 -17.80 1.45 14.98
N GLU A 185 -18.78 0.69 15.49
CA GLU A 185 -19.52 0.98 16.72
C GLU A 185 -18.63 1.00 17.96
N ASP A 186 -17.58 0.19 17.99
CA ASP A 186 -16.61 0.19 19.09
C ASP A 186 -15.72 1.42 19.00
N LEU A 187 -15.25 1.79 17.81
CA LEU A 187 -14.49 3.02 17.60
C LEU A 187 -15.30 4.28 17.94
N GLN A 188 -16.61 4.26 17.69
CA GLN A 188 -17.49 5.40 18.00
C GLN A 188 -17.50 5.76 19.46
N LYS A 189 -17.39 4.77 20.35
CA LYS A 189 -17.42 4.96 21.82
C LYS A 189 -16.10 5.43 22.39
N MET A 190 -15.01 5.38 21.61
CA MET A 190 -13.67 5.73 22.06
C MET A 190 -13.41 7.23 21.94
N GLU A 191 -12.61 7.77 22.88
CA GLU A 191 -11.97 9.07 22.70
C GLU A 191 -10.98 9.02 21.52
N GLU A 192 -10.65 10.17 20.95
CA GLU A 192 -9.89 10.27 19.70
C GLU A 192 -8.55 9.53 19.76
N GLU A 193 -7.80 9.67 20.85
CA GLU A 193 -6.51 9.02 21.04
C GLU A 193 -6.64 7.49 21.06
N ALA A 194 -7.58 6.95 21.83
CA ALA A 194 -7.85 5.51 21.90
C ALA A 194 -8.37 4.97 20.56
N MET A 195 -9.18 5.74 19.85
CA MET A 195 -9.67 5.42 18.53
C MET A 195 -8.54 5.28 17.51
N PHE A 196 -7.59 6.22 17.48
CA PHE A 196 -6.45 6.13 16.57
C PHE A 196 -5.47 5.02 16.95
N LEU A 197 -5.34 4.69 18.23
CA LEU A 197 -4.57 3.51 18.64
C LEU A 197 -5.20 2.20 18.14
N ALA A 198 -6.50 2.04 18.31
CA ALA A 198 -7.24 0.88 17.79
C ALA A 198 -7.19 0.82 16.27
N TYR A 199 -7.25 1.95 15.60
CA TYR A 199 -7.12 2.05 14.15
C TYR A 199 -5.71 1.66 13.67
N ALA A 200 -4.66 2.12 14.33
CA ALA A 200 -3.28 1.73 14.04
C ALA A 200 -3.06 0.22 14.21
N ASP A 201 -3.59 -0.36 15.27
CA ASP A 201 -3.57 -1.82 15.48
C ASP A 201 -4.25 -2.56 14.34
N THR A 202 -5.43 -2.12 13.95
CA THR A 202 -6.18 -2.70 12.82
C THR A 202 -5.41 -2.63 11.50
N LEU A 203 -4.75 -1.51 11.22
CA LEU A 203 -3.90 -1.36 10.04
C LEU A 203 -2.71 -2.33 10.07
N LEU A 204 -2.06 -2.49 11.22
CA LEU A 204 -0.92 -3.40 11.38
C LEU A 204 -1.33 -4.87 11.40
N CYS A 205 -2.57 -5.19 11.77
CA CYS A 205 -3.12 -6.54 11.78
C CYS A 205 -3.44 -7.12 10.40
N GLN A 206 -3.32 -6.37 9.32
CA GLN A 206 -3.47 -6.88 7.95
C GLN A 206 -2.45 -7.98 7.65
N MET A 207 -2.69 -8.76 6.57
CA MET A 207 -1.69 -9.71 6.07
C MET A 207 -0.37 -8.96 5.80
N PRO A 208 0.71 -9.27 6.53
CA PRO A 208 1.92 -8.47 6.47
C PRO A 208 2.62 -8.60 5.11
N CYS A 209 3.18 -7.52 4.62
CA CYS A 209 4.16 -7.56 3.55
C CYS A 209 5.53 -7.99 4.10
N PHE A 210 6.49 -8.31 3.21
CA PHE A 210 7.81 -8.80 3.64
C PHE A 210 8.62 -7.77 4.45
N ARG A 211 8.31 -6.51 4.31
CA ARG A 211 8.90 -5.45 5.12
C ARG A 211 8.63 -5.61 6.62
N MET A 212 7.50 -6.22 6.97
CA MET A 212 7.13 -6.43 8.37
C MET A 212 7.88 -7.64 8.95
N ASN A 213 8.41 -7.48 10.16
CA ASN A 213 9.16 -8.54 10.85
C ASN A 213 8.31 -9.75 11.25
N ASN A 214 6.99 -9.61 11.24
CA ASN A 214 6.07 -10.68 11.66
C ASN A 214 5.92 -11.78 10.60
N SER A 215 6.91 -12.67 10.54
CA SER A 215 6.90 -13.83 9.64
C SER A 215 5.81 -14.86 9.99
N THR A 216 5.36 -14.91 11.25
CA THR A 216 4.36 -15.89 11.70
C THR A 216 3.02 -15.72 10.99
N ARG A 217 2.56 -14.49 10.81
CA ARG A 217 1.32 -14.20 10.07
C ARG A 217 1.44 -14.56 8.60
N ARG A 218 2.59 -14.31 7.98
CA ARG A 218 2.84 -14.72 6.59
C ARG A 218 2.88 -16.23 6.43
N ASN A 219 3.45 -16.96 7.40
CA ASN A 219 3.45 -18.41 7.36
C ASN A 219 2.03 -18.99 7.40
N ARG A 220 1.08 -18.34 8.09
CA ARG A 220 -0.33 -18.73 8.06
C ARG A 220 -0.94 -18.68 6.65
N LEU A 221 -0.53 -17.73 5.81
CA LEU A 221 -0.98 -17.66 4.42
C LEU A 221 -0.63 -18.94 3.65
N TYR A 222 0.59 -19.47 3.84
CA TYR A 222 1.03 -20.68 3.15
C TYR A 222 0.37 -21.97 3.67
N LEU A 223 -0.29 -21.89 4.80
CA LEU A 223 -1.08 -22.98 5.39
C LEU A 223 -2.59 -22.82 5.14
N ASP A 224 -3.02 -21.76 4.47
CA ASP A 224 -4.42 -21.53 4.17
C ASP A 224 -4.95 -22.62 3.21
N PRO A 225 -5.95 -23.41 3.59
CA PRO A 225 -6.51 -24.48 2.76
C PRO A 225 -7.20 -23.97 1.50
N TYR A 226 -7.59 -22.71 1.47
CA TYR A 226 -8.22 -22.06 0.32
C TYR A 226 -7.21 -21.52 -0.69
N LEU A 227 -5.94 -21.34 -0.33
CA LEU A 227 -4.87 -20.96 -1.24
C LEU A 227 -4.54 -22.15 -2.17
N LYS A 228 -4.74 -21.98 -3.47
CA LYS A 228 -4.53 -23.05 -4.47
C LYS A 228 -3.30 -22.84 -5.34
N GLY A 229 -2.76 -21.65 -5.35
CA GLY A 229 -1.54 -21.31 -6.05
C GLY A 229 -1.09 -19.90 -5.77
N ILE A 230 0.12 -19.59 -6.18
CA ILE A 230 0.75 -18.28 -5.97
C ILE A 230 1.30 -17.79 -7.30
N ILE A 231 0.99 -16.54 -7.64
CA ILE A 231 1.74 -15.76 -8.63
C ILE A 231 2.66 -14.85 -7.83
N TYR A 232 3.97 -15.09 -7.92
CA TYR A 232 4.95 -14.28 -7.21
C TYR A 232 5.57 -13.26 -8.16
N HIS A 233 5.30 -11.98 -7.91
CA HIS A 233 5.72 -10.88 -8.76
C HIS A 233 6.89 -10.10 -8.16
N THR A 234 7.96 -9.92 -8.95
CA THR A 234 9.10 -9.08 -8.60
C THR A 234 9.43 -8.11 -9.74
N ILE A 235 10.07 -7.01 -9.38
CA ILE A 235 10.60 -6.04 -10.35
C ILE A 235 12.09 -5.83 -10.11
N LYS A 236 12.79 -5.41 -11.15
CA LYS A 236 14.21 -5.10 -11.08
C LYS A 236 14.48 -4.02 -10.03
N PHE A 237 15.56 -4.17 -9.25
CA PHE A 237 15.97 -3.30 -8.16
C PHE A 237 15.02 -3.24 -6.95
N CYS A 238 14.15 -4.23 -6.78
CA CYS A 238 13.39 -4.41 -5.55
C CYS A 238 13.99 -5.59 -4.75
N ASP A 239 14.94 -5.29 -3.88
CA ASP A 239 15.70 -6.31 -3.13
C ASP A 239 14.82 -7.07 -2.13
N TYR A 240 13.88 -6.39 -1.46
CA TYR A 240 13.00 -7.01 -0.48
C TYR A 240 12.31 -8.26 -1.00
N TYR A 241 11.68 -8.18 -2.17
CA TYR A 241 10.92 -9.30 -2.70
C TYR A 241 11.76 -10.36 -3.40
N GLY A 242 12.95 -10.00 -3.86
CA GLY A 242 13.95 -10.98 -4.30
C GLY A 242 14.39 -11.87 -3.13
N PHE A 243 14.70 -11.29 -1.98
CA PHE A 243 15.05 -12.02 -0.76
C PHE A 243 13.88 -12.81 -0.19
N GLU A 244 12.68 -12.25 -0.19
CA GLU A 244 11.49 -12.97 0.28
C GLU A 244 11.31 -14.27 -0.47
N TYR A 245 11.29 -14.24 -1.80
CA TYR A 245 11.06 -15.43 -2.61
C TYR A 245 12.08 -16.53 -2.30
N ALA A 246 13.36 -16.18 -2.16
CA ALA A 246 14.41 -17.12 -1.80
C ALA A 246 14.17 -17.78 -0.43
N SER A 247 13.66 -17.02 0.54
CA SER A 247 13.41 -17.51 1.91
C SER A 247 12.15 -18.37 2.02
N ILE A 248 11.07 -18.01 1.31
CA ILE A 248 9.77 -18.68 1.45
C ILE A 248 9.59 -19.88 0.52
N LYS A 249 10.38 -19.97 -0.55
CA LYS A 249 10.29 -21.03 -1.58
C LYS A 249 10.18 -22.45 -0.98
N LYS A 250 10.86 -22.72 0.12
CA LYS A 250 10.83 -24.02 0.79
C LYS A 250 9.55 -24.29 1.58
N ASN A 251 8.83 -23.24 1.99
CA ASN A 251 7.64 -23.33 2.84
C ASN A 251 6.34 -23.39 2.03
N ILE A 252 6.39 -23.03 0.76
CA ILE A 252 5.22 -23.02 -0.11
C ILE A 252 4.97 -24.44 -0.61
N LYS A 253 3.75 -24.93 -0.36
CA LYS A 253 3.30 -26.27 -0.79
C LYS A 253 2.38 -26.27 -2.01
N VAL A 254 1.92 -25.09 -2.43
CA VAL A 254 1.07 -24.92 -3.61
C VAL A 254 1.91 -24.56 -4.83
N PRO A 255 1.39 -24.75 -6.06
CA PRO A 255 2.08 -24.31 -7.28
C PRO A 255 2.42 -22.84 -7.26
N VAL A 256 3.62 -22.48 -7.72
CA VAL A 256 4.08 -21.09 -7.80
C VAL A 256 4.50 -20.76 -9.21
N SER A 257 3.91 -19.72 -9.78
CA SER A 257 4.40 -19.04 -10.99
C SER A 257 5.20 -17.80 -10.56
N TYR A 258 6.45 -17.74 -10.99
CA TYR A 258 7.34 -16.62 -10.66
C TYR A 258 7.48 -15.70 -11.87
N THR A 259 7.22 -14.42 -11.67
CA THR A 259 7.40 -13.39 -12.71
C THR A 259 8.42 -12.37 -12.27
N HIS A 260 9.35 -12.03 -13.16
CA HIS A 260 10.34 -10.98 -12.95
C HIS A 260 10.27 -10.01 -14.12
N LEU A 261 9.66 -8.86 -13.92
CA LEU A 261 9.56 -7.83 -14.94
C LEU A 261 10.71 -6.83 -14.82
N ARG A 262 11.32 -6.53 -15.97
CA ARG A 262 12.24 -5.39 -16.09
C ARG A 262 11.39 -4.12 -16.28
N ALA A 263 11.94 -2.97 -15.87
CA ALA A 263 11.23 -1.69 -15.92
C ALA A 263 10.71 -1.29 -17.32
N HIS A 264 11.24 -1.92 -18.39
CA HIS A 264 10.86 -1.68 -19.78
C HIS A 264 10.01 -2.79 -20.43
N GLU A 265 9.66 -3.84 -19.68
CA GLU A 265 8.89 -4.99 -20.22
C GLU A 265 7.39 -4.90 -19.87
N THR A 266 6.95 -3.75 -19.38
CA THR A 266 5.54 -3.49 -19.02
C THR A 266 4.82 -2.59 -20.02
N SER A 267 5.41 -2.34 -21.17
CA SER A 267 4.78 -1.63 -22.29
C SER A 267 4.09 -2.59 -23.25
#